data_4d700006a69001c6009c985c78f3ebbd
#
_entry.id   4d700006a69001c6009c985c78f3ebbd
#
_cell.length_a   1.000
_cell.length_b   1.000
_cell.length_c   1.000
_cell.angle_alpha   90.00
_cell.angle_beta   90.00
_cell.angle_gamma   90.00
#
_symmetry.space_group_name_H-M   'P 1'
#
loop_
_entity.id
_entity.type
_entity.pdbx_description
1 polymer ?
#
loop_
_entity_poly.entity_id
_entity_poly.type
_entity_poly.pdbx_seq_one_letter_code
_entity_poly.pdbx_strand_id
1 'polypeptide(L)'
;MKYNQNLKILQITEKTLIVGVDIAKETHHARAFDFRGIEYGKRIEFSNDSDGMERFFKWAAEIMNKSNKEHLMVGMEPTDHYWLCFAQFLSDKSHKVVLVNPFHVKRSKEFDDNSPTKNDRKDPKTIAMLVKDGRYVEPNIPEGIYSELRIAVDIRERLTKDLNKIMNRVARWLDIYFPEFNKVFADWEGKAALITLKEFPTPAKILGIGAEEILAAWKKEVNRAVGIKRALKLIEAASESVGKRDGIEMAEIEIKVILEQYEMLVKQFKKIESKIEEFLCKYLVLVKC
;
A
#
# COMPACT_ATOMS: atom_id res chain seq x y z
N MET A 1 -12.93 23.51 1.93
CA MET A 1 -14.33 23.15 1.77
C MET A 1 -15.02 23.17 3.13
N LYS A 2 -16.02 23.99 3.36
CA LYS A 2 -16.85 23.90 4.56
C LYS A 2 -17.63 22.59 4.49
N TYR A 3 -17.36 21.70 5.42
CA TYR A 3 -18.04 20.42 5.56
C TYR A 3 -19.50 20.67 5.91
N ASN A 4 -20.39 20.55 4.94
CA ASN A 4 -21.80 20.84 5.19
C ASN A 4 -22.51 19.53 5.58
N GLN A 5 -22.39 19.15 6.86
CA GLN A 5 -23.07 18.00 7.45
C GLN A 5 -24.58 18.05 7.23
N ASN A 6 -25.18 19.24 7.24
CA ASN A 6 -26.58 19.42 7.01
C ASN A 6 -27.02 18.95 5.62
N LEU A 7 -26.21 19.19 4.58
CA LEU A 7 -26.53 18.69 3.23
C LEU A 7 -26.52 17.16 3.17
N LYS A 8 -25.66 16.50 3.96
CA LYS A 8 -25.64 15.04 4.06
C LYS A 8 -26.86 14.49 4.78
N ILE A 9 -27.31 15.15 5.84
CA ILE A 9 -28.53 14.79 6.57
C ILE A 9 -29.75 14.96 5.66
N LEU A 10 -29.81 16.04 4.88
CA LEU A 10 -30.91 16.31 3.95
C LEU A 10 -31.05 15.29 2.81
N GLN A 11 -29.97 14.55 2.50
CA GLN A 11 -30.04 13.44 1.54
C GLN A 11 -30.73 12.18 2.10
N ILE A 12 -30.91 12.13 3.42
CA ILE A 12 -31.51 10.99 4.12
C ILE A 12 -32.99 11.35 4.43
N THR A 13 -33.87 10.75 3.69
CA THR A 13 -35.31 11.04 3.76
C THR A 13 -36.08 9.85 4.33
N GLU A 14 -37.39 10.00 4.49
CA GLU A 14 -38.27 8.89 4.89
C GLU A 14 -38.27 7.73 3.90
N LYS A 15 -37.82 7.95 2.65
CA LYS A 15 -37.69 6.95 1.59
C LYS A 15 -36.32 6.22 1.62
N THR A 16 -35.45 6.61 2.52
CA THR A 16 -34.10 6.04 2.61
C THR A 16 -34.06 4.89 3.63
N LEU A 17 -33.55 3.74 3.22
CA LEU A 17 -33.09 2.68 4.10
C LEU A 17 -31.61 2.84 4.36
N ILE A 18 -31.23 3.04 5.60
CA ILE A 18 -29.81 3.10 6.02
C ILE A 18 -29.42 1.73 6.52
N VAL A 19 -28.37 1.17 5.93
CA VAL A 19 -27.79 -0.10 6.40
C VAL A 19 -26.37 0.16 6.89
N GLY A 20 -26.12 -0.12 8.16
CA GLY A 20 -24.76 -0.16 8.68
C GLY A 20 -24.19 -1.56 8.54
N VAL A 21 -22.96 -1.67 8.05
CA VAL A 21 -22.27 -2.94 7.83
C VAL A 21 -20.93 -2.93 8.54
N ASP A 22 -20.74 -3.90 9.41
CA ASP A 22 -19.44 -4.21 9.99
C ASP A 22 -18.71 -5.19 9.06
N ILE A 23 -17.57 -4.74 8.55
CA ILE A 23 -16.79 -5.46 7.54
C ILE A 23 -15.69 -6.28 8.23
N ALA A 24 -15.65 -7.58 7.90
CA ALA A 24 -14.56 -8.47 8.29
C ALA A 24 -14.07 -9.28 7.09
N LYS A 25 -13.01 -10.03 7.28
CA LYS A 25 -12.36 -10.80 6.20
C LYS A 25 -13.28 -11.84 5.56
N GLU A 26 -14.01 -12.58 6.40
CA GLU A 26 -14.79 -13.75 5.96
C GLU A 26 -16.30 -13.49 6.02
N THR A 27 -16.75 -12.78 7.05
CA THR A 27 -18.18 -12.64 7.35
C THR A 27 -18.50 -11.22 7.76
N HIS A 28 -19.51 -10.64 7.13
CA HIS A 28 -20.00 -9.30 7.41
C HIS A 28 -21.29 -9.35 8.21
N HIS A 29 -21.51 -8.34 9.04
CA HIS A 29 -22.75 -8.17 9.82
C HIS A 29 -23.45 -6.88 9.41
N ALA A 30 -24.78 -6.95 9.18
CA ALA A 30 -25.55 -5.77 8.80
C ALA A 30 -26.82 -5.62 9.60
N ARG A 31 -27.24 -4.35 9.79
CA ARG A 31 -28.52 -3.93 10.40
C ARG A 31 -29.08 -2.76 9.64
N ALA A 32 -30.40 -2.71 9.50
CA ALA A 32 -31.11 -1.72 8.72
C ALA A 32 -31.95 -0.78 9.59
N PHE A 33 -31.95 0.53 9.26
CA PHE A 33 -32.61 1.57 10.02
C PHE A 33 -33.28 2.59 9.08
N ASP A 34 -34.23 3.34 9.59
CA ASP A 34 -34.79 4.51 8.91
C ASP A 34 -34.03 5.81 9.30
N PHE A 35 -34.47 6.92 8.70
CA PHE A 35 -33.92 8.26 8.97
C PHE A 35 -34.06 8.71 10.44
N ARG A 36 -34.95 8.12 11.22
CA ARG A 36 -35.15 8.40 12.67
C ARG A 36 -34.24 7.52 13.53
N GLY A 37 -33.70 6.43 12.98
CA GLY A 37 -32.90 5.44 13.70
C GLY A 37 -33.74 4.27 14.22
N ILE A 38 -34.95 4.06 13.69
CA ILE A 38 -35.78 2.91 14.01
C ILE A 38 -35.32 1.73 13.17
N GLU A 39 -35.06 0.60 13.83
CA GLU A 39 -34.55 -0.62 13.19
C GLU A 39 -35.66 -1.34 12.41
N TYR A 40 -35.32 -1.85 11.22
CA TYR A 40 -36.19 -2.63 10.36
C TYR A 40 -35.63 -4.04 10.15
N GLY A 41 -36.48 -5.03 10.36
CA GLY A 41 -36.12 -6.43 10.14
C GLY A 41 -35.18 -6.98 11.19
N LYS A 42 -34.67 -8.18 10.93
CA LYS A 42 -33.64 -8.81 11.75
C LYS A 42 -32.26 -8.53 11.15
N ARG A 43 -31.22 -8.47 11.99
CA ARG A 43 -29.84 -8.43 11.52
C ARG A 43 -29.55 -9.59 10.57
N ILE A 44 -28.65 -9.34 9.62
CA ILE A 44 -28.14 -10.40 8.75
C ILE A 44 -26.63 -10.56 8.96
N GLU A 45 -26.19 -11.80 8.81
CA GLU A 45 -24.80 -12.20 8.69
C GLU A 45 -24.62 -12.82 7.31
N PHE A 46 -23.58 -12.37 6.57
CA PHE A 46 -23.35 -12.84 5.21
C PHE A 46 -21.84 -12.95 4.93
N SER A 47 -21.47 -13.91 4.08
CA SER A 47 -20.09 -14.19 3.70
C SER A 47 -19.56 -13.14 2.72
N ASN A 48 -18.23 -12.95 2.72
CA ASN A 48 -17.54 -12.05 1.79
C ASN A 48 -17.29 -12.76 0.45
N ASP A 49 -18.35 -13.22 -0.18
CA ASP A 49 -18.38 -13.88 -1.49
C ASP A 49 -19.64 -13.48 -2.27
N SER A 50 -19.76 -13.93 -3.52
CA SER A 50 -20.88 -13.62 -4.38
C SER A 50 -22.23 -14.02 -3.76
N ASP A 51 -22.32 -15.20 -3.16
CA ASP A 51 -23.57 -15.72 -2.58
C ASP A 51 -23.98 -14.91 -1.35
N GLY A 52 -23.01 -14.53 -0.53
CA GLY A 52 -23.25 -13.68 0.65
C GLY A 52 -23.71 -12.29 0.26
N MET A 53 -23.07 -11.67 -0.75
CA MET A 53 -23.45 -10.36 -1.27
C MET A 53 -24.86 -10.36 -1.88
N GLU A 54 -25.21 -11.38 -2.66
CA GLU A 54 -26.56 -11.54 -3.20
C GLU A 54 -27.59 -11.81 -2.10
N ARG A 55 -27.24 -12.56 -1.06
CA ARG A 55 -28.09 -12.76 0.12
C ARG A 55 -28.34 -11.45 0.88
N PHE A 56 -27.30 -10.65 1.06
CA PHE A 56 -27.43 -9.30 1.60
C PHE A 56 -28.41 -8.44 0.77
N PHE A 57 -28.23 -8.45 -0.54
CA PHE A 57 -29.07 -7.66 -1.44
C PHE A 57 -30.54 -8.07 -1.39
N LYS A 58 -30.83 -9.37 -1.41
CA LYS A 58 -32.20 -9.90 -1.26
C LYS A 58 -32.81 -9.48 0.08
N TRP A 59 -32.08 -9.60 1.17
CA TRP A 59 -32.51 -9.17 2.49
C TRP A 59 -32.83 -7.66 2.54
N ALA A 60 -31.95 -6.81 1.97
CA ALA A 60 -32.18 -5.37 1.93
C ALA A 60 -33.40 -5.01 1.06
N ALA A 61 -33.56 -5.64 -0.10
CA ALA A 61 -34.71 -5.45 -0.98
C ALA A 61 -36.04 -5.86 -0.33
N GLU A 62 -36.07 -6.96 0.40
CA GLU A 62 -37.26 -7.38 1.17
C GLU A 62 -37.66 -6.32 2.22
N ILE A 63 -36.69 -5.76 2.94
CA ILE A 63 -36.96 -4.71 3.93
C ILE A 63 -37.46 -3.45 3.22
N MET A 64 -36.81 -3.04 2.13
CA MET A 64 -37.23 -1.87 1.35
C MET A 64 -38.67 -2.00 0.87
N ASN A 65 -39.04 -3.13 0.30
CA ASN A 65 -40.40 -3.40 -0.18
C ASN A 65 -41.46 -3.34 0.95
N LYS A 66 -41.14 -4.00 2.09
CA LYS A 66 -42.05 -4.07 3.25
C LYS A 66 -42.22 -2.71 3.94
N SER A 67 -41.20 -1.84 3.88
CA SER A 67 -41.22 -0.53 4.55
C SER A 67 -41.35 0.66 3.61
N ASN A 68 -41.70 0.42 2.34
CA ASN A 68 -41.91 1.43 1.29
C ASN A 68 -40.69 2.39 1.15
N LYS A 69 -39.46 1.80 1.16
CA LYS A 69 -38.20 2.53 0.94
C LYS A 69 -37.79 2.45 -0.53
N GLU A 70 -37.25 3.54 -1.05
CA GLU A 70 -36.87 3.67 -2.48
C GLU A 70 -35.36 3.75 -2.66
N HIS A 71 -34.64 4.22 -1.64
CA HIS A 71 -33.18 4.43 -1.70
C HIS A 71 -32.47 3.59 -0.64
N LEU A 72 -31.45 2.85 -1.06
CA LEU A 72 -30.55 2.13 -0.17
C LEU A 72 -29.27 2.92 0.00
N MET A 73 -28.91 3.22 1.26
CA MET A 73 -27.65 3.82 1.63
C MET A 73 -26.91 2.89 2.58
N VAL A 74 -25.74 2.38 2.15
CA VAL A 74 -24.95 1.43 2.92
C VAL A 74 -23.73 2.14 3.48
N GLY A 75 -23.67 2.20 4.81
CA GLY A 75 -22.52 2.70 5.55
C GLY A 75 -21.64 1.56 6.03
N MET A 76 -20.33 1.75 5.93
CA MET A 76 -19.36 0.78 6.44
C MET A 76 -18.14 1.47 7.04
N GLU A 77 -17.49 0.78 7.97
CA GLU A 77 -16.19 1.18 8.47
C GLU A 77 -15.12 0.59 7.54
N PRO A 78 -14.20 1.40 6.97
CA PRO A 78 -13.17 0.91 6.07
C PRO A 78 -12.09 0.14 6.84
N THR A 79 -12.38 -1.12 7.15
CA THR A 79 -11.44 -2.03 7.77
C THR A 79 -10.54 -2.63 6.69
N ASP A 80 -9.27 -2.17 6.66
CA ASP A 80 -8.25 -2.59 5.70
C ASP A 80 -8.77 -2.49 4.24
N HIS A 81 -8.70 -3.57 3.46
CA HIS A 81 -9.15 -3.64 2.05
C HIS A 81 -10.45 -4.44 1.86
N TYR A 82 -10.97 -5.09 2.90
CA TYR A 82 -12.10 -6.02 2.80
C TYR A 82 -13.42 -5.38 2.37
N TRP A 83 -13.56 -4.06 2.54
CA TRP A 83 -14.74 -3.32 2.14
C TRP A 83 -14.83 -3.06 0.63
N LEU A 84 -13.69 -3.13 -0.10
CA LEU A 84 -13.61 -2.72 -1.51
C LEU A 84 -14.50 -3.57 -2.42
N CYS A 85 -14.47 -4.89 -2.28
CA CYS A 85 -15.27 -5.80 -3.10
C CYS A 85 -16.78 -5.58 -2.88
N PHE A 86 -17.20 -5.41 -1.63
CA PHE A 86 -18.59 -5.16 -1.31
C PHE A 86 -19.04 -3.75 -1.76
N ALA A 87 -18.19 -2.75 -1.62
CA ALA A 87 -18.48 -1.41 -2.14
C ALA A 87 -18.63 -1.40 -3.65
N GLN A 88 -17.77 -2.11 -4.39
CA GLN A 88 -17.89 -2.26 -5.84
C GLN A 88 -19.20 -2.95 -6.22
N PHE A 89 -19.54 -4.07 -5.59
CA PHE A 89 -20.80 -4.79 -5.82
C PHE A 89 -22.02 -3.90 -5.65
N LEU A 90 -22.04 -3.04 -4.62
CA LEU A 90 -23.14 -2.11 -4.38
C LEU A 90 -23.16 -0.98 -5.40
N SER A 91 -22.01 -0.45 -5.79
CA SER A 91 -21.86 0.58 -6.81
C SER A 91 -22.33 0.10 -8.18
N ASP A 92 -22.02 -1.14 -8.56
CA ASP A 92 -22.46 -1.76 -9.81
C ASP A 92 -24.00 -1.87 -9.89
N LYS A 93 -24.65 -1.98 -8.73
CA LYS A 93 -26.12 -1.96 -8.59
C LYS A 93 -26.69 -0.55 -8.36
N SER A 94 -25.88 0.50 -8.53
CA SER A 94 -26.26 1.92 -8.37
C SER A 94 -26.73 2.28 -6.95
N HIS A 95 -26.26 1.57 -5.93
CA HIS A 95 -26.57 1.90 -4.54
C HIS A 95 -25.51 2.81 -3.92
N LYS A 96 -25.96 3.68 -3.03
CA LYS A 96 -25.09 4.65 -2.39
C LYS A 96 -24.26 3.99 -1.28
N VAL A 97 -22.95 4.06 -1.45
CA VAL A 97 -21.96 3.59 -0.47
C VAL A 97 -21.33 4.78 0.25
N VAL A 98 -21.22 4.70 1.56
CA VAL A 98 -20.59 5.72 2.38
C VAL A 98 -19.68 5.10 3.44
N LEU A 99 -18.61 5.80 3.78
CA LEU A 99 -17.64 5.33 4.79
C LEU A 99 -17.74 6.18 6.06
N VAL A 100 -17.70 5.53 7.21
CA VAL A 100 -17.62 6.18 8.51
C VAL A 100 -16.19 6.12 9.06
N ASN A 101 -15.78 7.14 9.77
CA ASN A 101 -14.45 7.19 10.35
C ASN A 101 -14.35 6.20 11.53
N PRO A 102 -13.37 5.26 11.55
CA PRO A 102 -13.17 4.30 12.64
C PRO A 102 -13.07 4.96 14.02
N PHE A 103 -12.46 6.13 14.10
CA PHE A 103 -12.36 6.89 15.35
C PHE A 103 -13.75 7.32 15.87
N HIS A 104 -14.66 7.72 14.99
CA HIS A 104 -16.02 8.06 15.38
C HIS A 104 -16.81 6.81 15.81
N VAL A 105 -16.64 5.69 15.13
CA VAL A 105 -17.26 4.42 15.51
C VAL A 105 -16.83 4.02 16.92
N LYS A 106 -15.53 4.04 17.20
CA LYS A 106 -14.99 3.74 18.54
C LYS A 106 -15.56 4.65 19.61
N ARG A 107 -15.53 5.98 19.40
CA ARG A 107 -16.07 6.94 20.37
C ARG A 107 -17.57 6.82 20.58
N SER A 108 -18.35 6.59 19.52
CA SER A 108 -19.80 6.44 19.65
C SER A 108 -20.19 5.20 20.45
N LYS A 109 -19.40 4.12 20.38
CA LYS A 109 -19.59 2.93 21.22
C LYS A 109 -19.41 3.22 22.70
N GLU A 110 -18.45 4.10 23.05
CA GLU A 110 -18.19 4.49 24.44
C GLU A 110 -19.36 5.28 25.05
N PHE A 111 -20.15 5.97 24.22
CA PHE A 111 -21.33 6.70 24.68
C PHE A 111 -22.59 5.82 24.84
N ASP A 112 -22.71 4.77 24.03
CA ASP A 112 -23.91 3.91 24.03
C ASP A 112 -23.87 2.84 25.14
N ASP A 113 -22.73 2.60 25.77
CA ASP A 113 -22.57 1.55 26.78
C ASP A 113 -21.46 1.86 27.79
N ASN A 114 -21.82 1.82 29.08
CA ASN A 114 -20.87 1.87 30.18
C ASN A 114 -20.05 0.56 30.33
N SER A 115 -20.17 -0.39 29.42
CA SER A 115 -19.43 -1.66 29.48
C SER A 115 -18.47 -1.81 28.28
N PRO A 116 -17.16 -2.03 28.53
CA PRO A 116 -16.12 -2.10 27.50
C PRO A 116 -16.10 -3.42 26.72
N THR A 117 -17.17 -4.22 26.76
CA THR A 117 -17.21 -5.51 26.07
C THR A 117 -17.30 -5.33 24.55
N LYS A 118 -16.28 -5.84 23.87
CA LYS A 118 -16.22 -5.98 22.41
C LYS A 118 -17.41 -6.83 21.95
N ASN A 119 -18.38 -6.20 21.32
CA ASN A 119 -19.57 -6.91 20.87
C ASN A 119 -19.85 -6.56 19.40
N ASP A 120 -19.43 -7.43 18.49
CA ASP A 120 -19.59 -7.31 17.02
C ASP A 120 -21.06 -7.11 16.59
N ARG A 121 -22.01 -7.32 17.51
CA ARG A 121 -23.43 -7.07 17.29
C ARG A 121 -23.84 -5.59 17.31
N LYS A 122 -23.00 -4.72 17.88
CA LYS A 122 -23.30 -3.29 18.07
C LYS A 122 -22.74 -2.42 16.94
N ASP A 123 -21.70 -2.86 16.28
CA ASP A 123 -20.96 -2.11 15.28
C ASP A 123 -21.82 -1.68 14.10
N PRO A 124 -22.67 -2.54 13.50
CA PRO A 124 -23.55 -2.12 12.40
C PRO A 124 -24.56 -1.04 12.79
N LYS A 125 -25.08 -1.07 14.04
CA LYS A 125 -25.99 -0.02 14.53
C LYS A 125 -25.25 1.32 14.65
N THR A 126 -24.10 1.32 15.30
CA THR A 126 -23.29 2.55 15.47
C THR A 126 -22.92 3.16 14.12
N ILE A 127 -22.52 2.33 13.15
CA ILE A 127 -22.26 2.77 11.78
C ILE A 127 -23.48 3.41 11.15
N ALA A 128 -24.66 2.78 11.24
CA ALA A 128 -25.90 3.33 10.70
C ALA A 128 -26.29 4.66 11.35
N MET A 129 -26.11 4.80 12.67
CA MET A 129 -26.40 6.06 13.37
C MET A 129 -25.45 7.18 12.94
N LEU A 130 -24.17 6.90 12.75
CA LEU A 130 -23.22 7.89 12.21
C LEU A 130 -23.61 8.33 10.79
N VAL A 131 -24.05 7.40 9.95
CA VAL A 131 -24.56 7.72 8.62
C VAL A 131 -25.78 8.61 8.72
N LYS A 132 -26.77 8.23 9.55
CA LYS A 132 -27.99 9.02 9.81
C LYS A 132 -27.66 10.45 10.22
N ASP A 133 -26.66 10.65 11.03
CA ASP A 133 -26.20 11.95 11.51
C ASP A 133 -25.31 12.71 10.51
N GLY A 134 -25.17 12.24 9.28
CA GLY A 134 -24.36 12.87 8.24
C GLY A 134 -22.84 12.80 8.50
N ARG A 135 -22.38 11.93 9.42
CA ARG A 135 -20.97 11.77 9.80
C ARG A 135 -20.28 10.70 8.96
N TYR A 136 -20.35 10.87 7.64
CA TYR A 136 -19.76 9.95 6.68
C TYR A 136 -19.00 10.68 5.57
N VAL A 137 -18.23 9.95 4.81
CA VAL A 137 -17.63 10.39 3.55
C VAL A 137 -18.08 9.48 2.41
N GLU A 138 -18.26 10.04 1.23
CA GLU A 138 -18.46 9.24 0.03
C GLU A 138 -17.10 8.79 -0.47
N PRO A 139 -16.85 7.48 -0.61
CA PRO A 139 -15.58 7.00 -1.11
C PRO A 139 -15.42 7.39 -2.58
N ASN A 140 -14.26 7.87 -2.93
CA ASN A 140 -13.87 7.96 -4.34
C ASN A 140 -13.26 6.63 -4.75
N ILE A 141 -14.05 5.77 -5.37
CA ILE A 141 -13.58 4.51 -5.97
C ILE A 141 -13.25 4.83 -7.42
N PRO A 142 -11.97 4.92 -7.78
CA PRO A 142 -11.60 5.26 -9.15
C PRO A 142 -11.93 4.10 -10.09
N GLU A 143 -12.39 4.43 -11.28
CA GLU A 143 -12.74 3.47 -12.34
C GLU A 143 -11.82 3.61 -13.55
N GLY A 144 -11.77 2.56 -14.38
CA GLY A 144 -11.01 2.57 -15.62
C GLY A 144 -9.54 2.91 -15.41
N ILE A 145 -9.02 3.84 -16.20
CA ILE A 145 -7.61 4.24 -16.18
C ILE A 145 -7.17 4.86 -14.85
N TYR A 146 -8.08 5.50 -14.12
CA TYR A 146 -7.77 6.07 -12.79
C TYR A 146 -7.55 4.99 -11.74
N SER A 147 -8.27 3.86 -11.84
CA SER A 147 -8.05 2.69 -10.99
C SER A 147 -6.68 2.08 -11.24
N GLU A 148 -6.32 1.90 -12.52
CA GLU A 148 -5.02 1.39 -12.92
C GLU A 148 -3.88 2.29 -12.43
N LEU A 149 -4.00 3.60 -12.63
CA LEU A 149 -3.00 4.57 -12.17
C LEU A 149 -2.84 4.55 -10.65
N ARG A 150 -3.94 4.47 -9.90
CA ARG A 150 -3.89 4.42 -8.44
C ARG A 150 -3.14 3.18 -7.95
N ILE A 151 -3.48 2.01 -8.50
CA ILE A 151 -2.80 0.75 -8.17
C ILE A 151 -1.31 0.82 -8.54
N ALA A 152 -0.99 1.35 -9.72
CA ALA A 152 0.40 1.48 -10.17
C ALA A 152 1.22 2.42 -9.26
N VAL A 153 0.63 3.55 -8.82
CA VAL A 153 1.27 4.48 -7.87
C VAL A 153 1.47 3.82 -6.50
N ASP A 154 0.49 3.07 -6.00
CA ASP A 154 0.60 2.33 -4.74
C ASP A 154 1.70 1.25 -4.79
N ILE A 155 1.84 0.56 -5.93
CA ILE A 155 2.94 -0.40 -6.15
C ILE A 155 4.29 0.33 -6.17
N ARG A 156 4.38 1.45 -6.92
CA ARG A 156 5.60 2.27 -7.00
C ARG A 156 6.04 2.74 -5.60
N GLU A 157 5.12 3.20 -4.80
CA GLU A 157 5.41 3.67 -3.44
C GLU A 157 5.96 2.54 -2.55
N ARG A 158 5.37 1.34 -2.62
CA ARG A 158 5.88 0.16 -1.91
C ARG A 158 7.28 -0.22 -2.35
N LEU A 159 7.52 -0.28 -3.67
CA LEU A 159 8.85 -0.58 -4.21
C LEU A 159 9.89 0.47 -3.81
N THR A 160 9.52 1.75 -3.76
CA THR A 160 10.40 2.83 -3.27
C THR A 160 10.79 2.60 -1.80
N LYS A 161 9.83 2.25 -0.95
CA LYS A 161 10.10 1.93 0.46
C LYS A 161 11.03 0.73 0.60
N ASP A 162 10.84 -0.31 -0.22
CA ASP A 162 11.68 -1.50 -0.17
C ASP A 162 13.09 -1.25 -0.74
N LEU A 163 13.22 -0.46 -1.81
CA LEU A 163 14.53 0.02 -2.31
C LEU A 163 15.29 0.77 -1.21
N ASN A 164 14.64 1.72 -0.53
CA ASN A 164 15.28 2.47 0.55
C ASN A 164 15.78 1.56 1.69
N LYS A 165 15.03 0.51 2.04
CA LYS A 165 15.48 -0.50 3.03
C LYS A 165 16.74 -1.23 2.55
N ILE A 166 16.76 -1.64 1.29
CA ILE A 166 17.92 -2.33 0.72
C ILE A 166 19.13 -1.39 0.65
N MET A 167 18.96 -0.15 0.20
CA MET A 167 20.02 0.85 0.17
C MET A 167 20.65 1.06 1.56
N ASN A 168 19.82 1.16 2.61
CA ASN A 168 20.29 1.27 3.99
C ASN A 168 21.04 0.01 4.44
N ARG A 169 20.66 -1.18 3.97
CA ARG A 169 21.39 -2.42 4.27
C ARG A 169 22.76 -2.45 3.62
N VAL A 170 22.89 -2.00 2.36
CA VAL A 170 24.20 -1.85 1.69
C VAL A 170 25.08 -0.85 2.44
N ALA A 171 24.52 0.32 2.77
CA ALA A 171 25.26 1.34 3.51
C ALA A 171 25.78 0.80 4.85
N ARG A 172 24.91 0.13 5.62
CA ARG A 172 25.31 -0.50 6.89
C ARG A 172 26.39 -1.59 6.70
N TRP A 173 26.29 -2.37 5.63
CA TRP A 173 27.28 -3.40 5.35
C TRP A 173 28.66 -2.75 5.06
N LEU A 174 28.67 -1.68 4.26
CA LEU A 174 29.88 -0.90 3.98
C LEU A 174 30.47 -0.30 5.25
N ASP A 175 29.66 0.31 6.11
CA ASP A 175 30.12 0.88 7.38
C ASP A 175 30.81 -0.15 8.29
N ILE A 176 30.39 -1.42 8.22
CA ILE A 176 30.93 -2.51 9.06
C ILE A 176 32.18 -3.12 8.44
N TYR A 177 32.17 -3.41 7.14
CA TYR A 177 33.17 -4.25 6.50
C TYR A 177 34.16 -3.51 5.59
N PHE A 178 33.75 -2.34 5.05
CA PHE A 178 34.59 -1.52 4.20
C PHE A 178 34.19 -0.03 4.25
N PRO A 179 34.34 0.66 5.39
CA PRO A 179 33.92 2.06 5.55
C PRO A 179 34.62 3.04 4.60
N GLU A 180 35.84 2.73 4.17
CA GLU A 180 36.61 3.56 3.23
C GLU A 180 36.12 3.47 1.78
N PHE A 181 35.21 2.55 1.45
CA PHE A 181 34.64 2.39 0.11
C PHE A 181 34.11 3.70 -0.46
N ASN A 182 33.44 4.50 0.39
CA ASN A 182 32.86 5.79 0.02
C ASN A 182 33.91 6.87 -0.31
N LYS A 183 35.21 6.69 0.06
CA LYS A 183 36.30 7.57 -0.37
C LYS A 183 36.61 7.42 -1.86
N VAL A 184 36.30 6.26 -2.44
CA VAL A 184 36.56 5.88 -3.83
C VAL A 184 35.32 6.05 -4.71
N PHE A 185 34.18 5.64 -4.19
CA PHE A 185 32.88 5.68 -4.85
C PHE A 185 31.92 6.57 -4.06
N ALA A 186 31.64 7.75 -4.57
CA ALA A 186 30.67 8.67 -3.94
C ALA A 186 29.25 8.06 -3.91
N ASP A 187 28.98 7.14 -4.83
CA ASP A 187 27.74 6.42 -4.98
C ASP A 187 28.02 4.94 -5.28
N TRP A 188 27.57 4.06 -4.41
CA TRP A 188 27.75 2.61 -4.55
C TRP A 188 26.84 2.01 -5.64
N GLU A 189 25.78 2.72 -6.08
CA GLU A 189 24.88 2.31 -7.16
C GLU A 189 25.56 2.45 -8.56
N GLY A 190 26.67 3.13 -8.62
CA GLY A 190 27.45 3.27 -9.85
C GLY A 190 27.95 1.91 -10.36
N LYS A 191 27.95 1.70 -11.68
CA LYS A 191 28.31 0.41 -12.30
C LYS A 191 29.64 -0.16 -11.79
N ALA A 192 30.71 0.65 -11.72
CA ALA A 192 32.01 0.18 -11.24
C ALA A 192 31.98 -0.22 -9.75
N ALA A 193 31.22 0.51 -8.93
CA ALA A 193 31.03 0.19 -7.52
C ALA A 193 30.26 -1.12 -7.34
N LEU A 194 29.16 -1.29 -8.10
CA LEU A 194 28.37 -2.55 -8.08
C LEU A 194 29.20 -3.75 -8.50
N ILE A 195 30.02 -3.64 -9.55
CA ILE A 195 30.93 -4.72 -9.97
C ILE A 195 31.92 -5.02 -8.85
N THR A 196 32.49 -4.00 -8.21
CA THR A 196 33.40 -4.17 -7.08
C THR A 196 32.73 -4.94 -5.94
N LEU A 197 31.53 -4.54 -5.53
CA LEU A 197 30.80 -5.18 -4.44
C LEU A 197 30.35 -6.60 -4.78
N LYS A 198 30.15 -6.94 -6.03
CA LYS A 198 29.78 -8.29 -6.47
C LYS A 198 30.97 -9.24 -6.54
N GLU A 199 32.06 -8.78 -7.15
CA GLU A 199 33.20 -9.66 -7.45
C GLU A 199 34.22 -9.68 -6.31
N PHE A 200 34.53 -8.53 -5.71
CA PHE A 200 35.55 -8.38 -4.66
C PHE A 200 35.11 -7.39 -3.55
N PRO A 201 34.06 -7.75 -2.77
CA PRO A 201 33.42 -6.85 -1.83
C PRO A 201 34.28 -6.42 -0.65
N THR A 202 35.26 -7.21 -0.28
CA THR A 202 36.05 -7.02 0.95
C THR A 202 37.47 -6.48 0.67
N PRO A 203 38.06 -5.70 1.61
CA PRO A 203 39.42 -5.21 1.48
C PRO A 203 40.42 -6.30 1.18
N ALA A 204 40.29 -7.47 1.81
CA ALA A 204 41.22 -8.61 1.60
C ALA A 204 41.19 -9.12 0.15
N LYS A 205 40.02 -9.22 -0.47
CA LYS A 205 39.91 -9.61 -1.88
C LYS A 205 40.48 -8.58 -2.83
N ILE A 206 40.23 -7.29 -2.57
CA ILE A 206 40.78 -6.20 -3.38
C ILE A 206 42.31 -6.22 -3.37
N LEU A 207 42.91 -6.41 -2.20
CA LEU A 207 44.38 -6.50 -2.07
C LEU A 207 44.97 -7.74 -2.75
N GLY A 208 44.24 -8.85 -2.77
CA GLY A 208 44.67 -10.10 -3.39
C GLY A 208 44.62 -10.08 -4.93
N ILE A 209 43.77 -9.23 -5.54
CA ILE A 209 43.56 -9.24 -6.98
C ILE A 209 44.53 -8.26 -7.71
N GLY A 210 44.67 -7.04 -7.22
CA GLY A 210 45.51 -6.02 -7.86
C GLY A 210 44.74 -5.09 -8.82
N ALA A 211 45.38 -3.96 -9.18
CA ALA A 211 44.71 -2.87 -9.88
C ALA A 211 44.35 -3.20 -11.33
N GLU A 212 45.12 -4.02 -12.00
CA GLU A 212 44.93 -4.38 -13.40
C GLU A 212 43.69 -5.26 -13.59
N GLU A 213 43.54 -6.27 -12.75
CA GLU A 213 42.38 -7.16 -12.78
C GLU A 213 41.09 -6.44 -12.36
N ILE A 214 41.18 -5.56 -11.36
CA ILE A 214 40.03 -4.70 -10.98
C ILE A 214 39.59 -3.84 -12.17
N LEU A 215 40.55 -3.19 -12.84
CA LEU A 215 40.28 -2.39 -14.02
C LEU A 215 39.70 -3.22 -15.17
N ALA A 216 40.23 -4.44 -15.37
CA ALA A 216 39.72 -5.37 -16.39
C ALA A 216 38.27 -5.76 -16.11
N ALA A 217 37.90 -6.06 -14.86
CA ALA A 217 36.53 -6.35 -14.46
C ALA A 217 35.61 -5.17 -14.74
N TRP A 218 35.97 -3.96 -14.35
CA TRP A 218 35.17 -2.77 -14.64
C TRP A 218 34.97 -2.52 -16.14
N LYS A 219 36.02 -2.68 -16.96
CA LYS A 219 35.97 -2.44 -18.40
C LYS A 219 35.06 -3.37 -19.18
N LYS A 220 34.66 -4.53 -18.61
CA LYS A 220 33.68 -5.42 -19.23
C LYS A 220 32.31 -4.76 -19.40
N GLU A 221 31.92 -3.89 -18.47
CA GLU A 221 30.59 -3.30 -18.44
C GLU A 221 30.60 -1.77 -18.46
N VAL A 222 31.77 -1.14 -18.24
CA VAL A 222 31.88 0.33 -18.13
C VAL A 222 32.89 0.87 -19.15
N ASN A 223 32.39 1.63 -20.13
CA ASN A 223 33.22 2.17 -21.21
C ASN A 223 33.87 3.53 -20.88
N ARG A 224 33.38 4.25 -19.85
CA ARG A 224 33.86 5.60 -19.50
C ARG A 224 34.01 5.75 -17.99
N ALA A 225 34.83 6.74 -17.57
CA ALA A 225 35.02 7.12 -16.16
C ALA A 225 35.65 6.04 -15.24
N VAL A 226 36.28 5.00 -15.80
CA VAL A 226 37.08 4.02 -15.07
C VAL A 226 38.52 4.05 -15.59
N GLY A 227 39.48 4.09 -14.69
CA GLY A 227 40.90 4.13 -15.02
C GLY A 227 41.75 3.56 -13.90
N ILE A 228 43.01 3.25 -14.24
CA ILE A 228 44.00 2.66 -13.29
C ILE A 228 44.12 3.48 -12.01
N LYS A 229 44.07 4.81 -12.10
CA LYS A 229 44.15 5.68 -10.92
C LYS A 229 43.02 5.43 -9.91
N ARG A 230 41.83 5.07 -10.36
CA ARG A 230 40.72 4.76 -9.47
C ARG A 230 40.88 3.38 -8.84
N ALA A 231 41.41 2.40 -9.59
CA ALA A 231 41.72 1.08 -9.06
C ALA A 231 42.84 1.16 -8.00
N LEU A 232 43.88 1.96 -8.23
CA LEU A 232 44.94 2.21 -7.24
C LEU A 232 44.36 2.89 -5.97
N LYS A 233 43.47 3.86 -6.08
CA LYS A 233 42.78 4.47 -4.93
C LYS A 233 41.98 3.42 -4.15
N LEU A 234 41.33 2.48 -4.84
CA LEU A 234 40.57 1.41 -4.18
C LEU A 234 41.50 0.47 -3.39
N ILE A 235 42.68 0.12 -3.94
CA ILE A 235 43.67 -0.66 -3.23
C ILE A 235 44.21 0.11 -2.02
N GLU A 236 44.53 1.38 -2.17
CA GLU A 236 44.92 2.26 -1.06
C GLU A 236 43.89 2.23 0.06
N ALA A 237 42.63 2.51 -0.28
CA ALA A 237 41.52 2.48 0.67
C ALA A 237 41.34 1.10 1.34
N ALA A 238 41.56 0.00 0.60
CA ALA A 238 41.49 -1.33 1.14
C ALA A 238 42.68 -1.65 2.11
N SER A 239 43.88 -1.12 1.81
CA SER A 239 45.06 -1.31 2.67
C SER A 239 44.97 -0.60 4.02
N GLU A 240 44.25 0.54 4.03
CA GLU A 240 44.02 1.36 5.22
C GLU A 240 42.71 1.01 5.96
N SER A 241 41.96 0.01 5.48
CA SER A 241 40.62 -0.24 5.99
C SER A 241 40.61 -0.69 7.44
N VAL A 242 39.75 -0.04 8.22
CA VAL A 242 39.43 -0.39 9.62
C VAL A 242 38.20 -1.31 9.72
N GLY A 243 37.70 -1.78 8.59
CA GLY A 243 36.55 -2.67 8.55
C GLY A 243 36.73 -3.96 9.36
N LYS A 244 35.62 -4.54 9.80
CA LYS A 244 35.61 -5.79 10.57
C LYS A 244 36.21 -6.92 9.75
N ARG A 245 37.05 -7.74 10.40
CA ARG A 245 37.83 -8.83 9.76
C ARG A 245 37.28 -10.23 10.06
N ASP A 246 36.39 -10.36 11.03
CA ASP A 246 35.76 -11.62 11.41
C ASP A 246 34.42 -11.83 10.77
N GLY A 247 34.08 -13.05 10.37
CA GLY A 247 32.82 -13.40 9.73
C GLY A 247 32.74 -13.00 8.26
N ILE A 248 33.88 -12.83 7.61
CA ILE A 248 34.00 -12.30 6.22
C ILE A 248 33.26 -13.18 5.21
N GLU A 249 33.36 -14.50 5.32
CA GLU A 249 32.69 -15.42 4.39
C GLU A 249 31.16 -15.15 4.35
N MET A 250 30.52 -15.03 5.53
CA MET A 250 29.12 -14.75 5.61
C MET A 250 28.78 -13.31 5.20
N ALA A 251 29.65 -12.34 5.48
CA ALA A 251 29.50 -10.98 5.02
C ALA A 251 29.52 -10.87 3.50
N GLU A 252 30.38 -11.63 2.82
CA GLU A 252 30.41 -11.69 1.35
C GLU A 252 29.16 -12.34 0.75
N ILE A 253 28.61 -13.34 1.40
CA ILE A 253 27.32 -13.93 1.02
C ILE A 253 26.20 -12.91 1.24
N GLU A 254 26.19 -12.23 2.39
CA GLU A 254 25.19 -11.22 2.72
C GLU A 254 25.13 -10.11 1.67
N ILE A 255 26.28 -9.52 1.31
CA ILE A 255 26.27 -8.41 0.33
C ILE A 255 25.78 -8.88 -1.04
N LYS A 256 26.13 -10.07 -1.49
CA LYS A 256 25.64 -10.62 -2.75
C LYS A 256 24.13 -10.77 -2.75
N VAL A 257 23.56 -11.35 -1.68
CA VAL A 257 22.10 -11.48 -1.52
C VAL A 257 21.40 -10.11 -1.51
N ILE A 258 21.98 -9.12 -0.83
CA ILE A 258 21.45 -7.76 -0.81
C ILE A 258 21.46 -7.13 -2.21
N LEU A 259 22.56 -7.30 -2.95
CA LEU A 259 22.69 -6.75 -4.31
C LEU A 259 21.76 -7.43 -5.32
N GLU A 260 21.52 -8.73 -5.21
CA GLU A 260 20.53 -9.45 -6.01
C GLU A 260 19.10 -8.90 -5.76
N GLN A 261 18.75 -8.68 -4.49
CA GLN A 261 17.48 -8.06 -4.12
C GLN A 261 17.35 -6.64 -4.68
N TYR A 262 18.41 -5.85 -4.59
CA TYR A 262 18.47 -4.49 -5.16
C TYR A 262 18.20 -4.50 -6.66
N GLU A 263 18.91 -5.32 -7.42
CA GLU A 263 18.74 -5.40 -8.88
C GLU A 263 17.34 -5.84 -9.29
N MET A 264 16.77 -6.80 -8.56
CA MET A 264 15.40 -7.24 -8.78
C MET A 264 14.41 -6.09 -8.56
N LEU A 265 14.54 -5.36 -7.43
CA LEU A 265 13.66 -4.23 -7.11
C LEU A 265 13.80 -3.07 -8.12
N VAL A 266 15.02 -2.74 -8.55
CA VAL A 266 15.26 -1.73 -9.58
C VAL A 266 14.59 -2.11 -10.91
N LYS A 267 14.68 -3.38 -11.30
CA LYS A 267 14.01 -3.88 -12.50
C LYS A 267 12.48 -3.79 -12.40
N GLN A 268 11.93 -4.17 -11.24
CA GLN A 268 10.50 -4.07 -10.97
C GLN A 268 10.03 -2.60 -10.97
N PHE A 269 10.79 -1.73 -10.33
CA PHE A 269 10.49 -0.30 -10.26
C PHE A 269 10.44 0.33 -11.66
N LYS A 270 11.44 0.09 -12.50
CA LYS A 270 11.47 0.56 -13.89
C LYS A 270 10.28 0.06 -14.71
N LYS A 271 9.87 -1.20 -14.51
CA LYS A 271 8.69 -1.78 -15.18
C LYS A 271 7.42 -1.02 -14.79
N ILE A 272 7.24 -0.71 -13.50
CA ILE A 272 6.06 0.04 -13.04
C ILE A 272 6.09 1.49 -13.54
N GLU A 273 7.23 2.16 -13.51
CA GLU A 273 7.36 3.53 -14.06
C GLU A 273 6.99 3.59 -15.54
N SER A 274 7.53 2.67 -16.35
CA SER A 274 7.16 2.59 -17.76
C SER A 274 5.65 2.35 -17.97
N LYS A 275 5.00 1.58 -17.07
CA LYS A 275 3.57 1.34 -17.16
C LYS A 275 2.75 2.57 -16.75
N ILE A 276 3.20 3.31 -15.76
CA ILE A 276 2.58 4.61 -15.38
C ILE A 276 2.66 5.60 -16.54
N GLU A 277 3.81 5.71 -17.21
CA GLU A 277 3.97 6.57 -18.38
C GLU A 277 3.02 6.18 -19.51
N GLU A 278 2.87 4.88 -19.79
CA GLU A 278 1.91 4.38 -20.79
C GLU A 278 0.47 4.79 -20.45
N PHE A 279 0.05 4.65 -19.19
CA PHE A 279 -1.28 5.04 -18.75
C PHE A 279 -1.50 6.55 -18.82
N LEU A 280 -0.49 7.35 -18.46
CA LEU A 280 -0.57 8.80 -18.56
C LEU A 280 -0.67 9.26 -20.02
N CYS A 281 0.06 8.65 -20.95
CA CYS A 281 -0.07 8.92 -22.38
C CYS A 281 -1.48 8.61 -22.89
N LYS A 282 -2.06 7.45 -22.51
CA LYS A 282 -3.44 7.10 -22.86
C LYS A 282 -4.45 8.11 -22.30
N TYR A 283 -4.26 8.53 -21.05
CA TYR A 283 -5.11 9.53 -20.42
C TYR A 283 -5.08 10.88 -21.15
N LEU A 284 -3.89 11.37 -21.52
CA LEU A 284 -3.74 12.64 -22.23
C LEU A 284 -4.39 12.63 -23.62
N VAL A 285 -4.49 11.46 -24.25
CA VAL A 285 -5.23 11.30 -25.52
C VAL A 285 -6.73 11.37 -25.28
N LEU A 286 -7.23 10.76 -24.20
CA LEU A 286 -8.66 10.76 -23.86
C LEU A 286 -9.20 12.15 -23.44
N VAL A 287 -8.34 12.98 -22.84
CA VAL A 287 -8.73 14.35 -22.41
C VAL A 287 -8.70 15.36 -23.55
N LYS A 288 -8.02 15.04 -24.66
CA LYS A 288 -7.95 15.90 -25.85
C LYS A 288 -9.02 15.62 -26.91
N CYS A 289 -9.80 14.56 -26.76
CA CYS A 289 -10.97 14.22 -27.54
C CYS A 289 -12.27 14.61 -26.82
#